data_1ab3bb0b031deace8267ea24343a66b6
#
_entry.id   1ab3bb0b031deace8267ea24343a66b6
#
_cell.length_a   1.000
_cell.length_b   1.000
_cell.length_c   1.000
_cell.angle_alpha   90.00
_cell.angle_beta   90.00
_cell.angle_gamma   90.00
#
_symmetry.space_group_name_H-M   'P 1'
#
loop_
_entity.id
_entity.type
_entity.pdbx_description
1 polymer ?
#
loop_
_entity_poly.entity_id
_entity_poly.type
_entity_poly.pdbx_seq_one_letter_code
_entity_poly.pdbx_strand_id
1 'polypeptide(L)'
;VNCDGKLIGIRLMQRRKELGLTQEKLAEQIGISKNHLSNIERGKNLPTVPLLFKLCDALGETPDYYLIGKLSAGGEDLVELIGRMPGPQQDQARKLVKTFFEL
;
A
#
# COMPACT_ATOMS: atom_id res chain seq x y z
N VAL A 1 11.53 5.03 -6.31
CA VAL A 1 10.83 4.10 -5.43
C VAL A 1 10.62 2.79 -6.16
N ASN A 2 11.19 1.74 -5.66
CA ASN A 2 10.94 0.41 -6.19
C ASN A 2 9.60 -0.11 -5.71
N CYS A 3 8.68 -0.34 -6.64
CA CYS A 3 7.44 -1.03 -6.34
C CYS A 3 7.75 -2.52 -6.21
N ASP A 4 8.01 -2.96 -4.98
CA ASP A 4 8.22 -4.37 -4.71
C ASP A 4 6.88 -5.08 -4.55
N GLY A 5 6.51 -5.89 -5.53
CA GLY A 5 5.24 -6.60 -5.52
C GLY A 5 5.06 -7.50 -4.31
N LYS A 6 6.12 -8.09 -3.79
CA LYS A 6 6.04 -8.93 -2.60
C LYS A 6 5.67 -8.13 -1.36
N LEU A 7 6.25 -6.95 -1.20
CA LEU A 7 5.96 -6.09 -0.04
C LEU A 7 4.55 -5.51 -0.13
N ILE A 8 4.13 -5.09 -1.31
CA ILE A 8 2.76 -4.65 -1.53
C ILE A 8 1.78 -5.77 -1.17
N GLY A 9 2.03 -6.97 -1.67
CA GLY A 9 1.19 -8.14 -1.39
C GLY A 9 1.11 -8.48 0.09
N ILE A 10 2.23 -8.46 0.80
CA ILE A 10 2.27 -8.71 2.25
C ILE A 10 1.46 -7.67 3.00
N ARG A 11 1.59 -6.40 2.65
CA ARG A 11 0.83 -5.32 3.28
C ARG A 11 -0.67 -5.47 3.07
N LEU A 12 -1.07 -5.81 1.84
CA LEU A 12 -2.48 -6.07 1.53
C LEU A 12 -3.02 -7.23 2.36
N MET A 13 -2.27 -8.32 2.42
CA MET A 13 -2.66 -9.50 3.18
C MET A 13 -2.78 -9.21 4.68
N GLN A 14 -1.80 -8.51 5.24
CA GLN A 14 -1.80 -8.15 6.66
C GLN A 14 -3.02 -7.30 7.01
N ARG A 15 -3.29 -6.27 6.22
CA ARG A 15 -4.42 -5.39 6.47
C ARG A 15 -5.75 -6.13 6.32
N ARG A 16 -5.85 -6.99 5.30
CA ARG A 16 -7.04 -7.83 5.12
C ARG A 16 -7.31 -8.67 6.37
N LYS A 17 -6.26 -9.31 6.90
CA LYS A 17 -6.39 -10.14 8.10
C LYS A 17 -6.73 -9.33 9.35
N GLU A 18 -6.16 -8.14 9.48
CA GLU A 18 -6.51 -7.24 10.59
C GLU A 18 -7.99 -6.88 10.60
N LEU A 19 -8.59 -6.75 9.42
CA LEU A 19 -10.01 -6.46 9.28
C LEU A 19 -10.90 -7.71 9.35
N GLY A 20 -10.30 -8.89 9.51
CA GLY A 20 -11.05 -10.14 9.59
C GLY A 20 -11.66 -10.58 8.25
N LEU A 21 -11.14 -10.10 7.13
CA LEU A 21 -11.67 -10.42 5.81
C LEU A 21 -10.98 -11.64 5.21
N THR A 22 -11.76 -12.53 4.59
CA THR A 22 -11.21 -13.62 3.78
C THR A 22 -10.82 -13.07 2.41
N GLN A 23 -9.94 -13.79 1.70
CA GLN A 23 -9.63 -13.46 0.31
C GLN A 23 -10.89 -13.42 -0.55
N GLU A 24 -11.79 -14.37 -0.34
CA GLU A 24 -13.06 -14.45 -1.09
C GLU A 24 -13.90 -13.20 -0.89
N LYS A 25 -14.05 -12.75 0.34
CA LYS A 25 -14.86 -11.57 0.64
C LYS A 25 -14.24 -10.30 0.08
N LEU A 26 -12.94 -10.12 0.23
CA LEU A 26 -12.28 -8.94 -0.31
C LEU A 26 -12.34 -8.93 -1.84
N ALA A 27 -12.08 -10.06 -2.48
CA ALA A 27 -12.15 -10.17 -3.93
C ALA A 27 -13.55 -9.83 -4.45
N GLU A 28 -14.59 -10.30 -3.76
CA GLU A 28 -15.97 -9.99 -4.09
C GLU A 28 -16.24 -8.48 -3.98
N GLN A 29 -15.77 -7.84 -2.91
CA GLN A 29 -15.99 -6.41 -2.70
C GLN A 29 -15.36 -5.55 -3.79
N ILE A 30 -14.20 -5.95 -4.30
CA ILE A 30 -13.47 -5.16 -5.30
C ILE A 30 -13.67 -5.66 -6.73
N GLY A 31 -14.45 -6.72 -6.92
CA GLY A 31 -14.84 -7.19 -8.25
C GLY A 31 -13.77 -7.97 -8.99
N ILE A 32 -12.91 -8.71 -8.29
CA ILE A 32 -11.91 -9.59 -8.92
C ILE A 32 -12.09 -11.02 -8.41
N SER A 33 -11.42 -11.97 -9.07
CA SER A 33 -11.43 -13.35 -8.61
C SER A 33 -10.55 -13.54 -7.39
N LYS A 34 -10.87 -14.54 -6.57
CA LYS A 34 -10.03 -14.93 -5.44
C LYS A 34 -8.61 -15.27 -5.90
N ASN A 35 -8.48 -15.93 -7.03
CA ASN A 35 -7.18 -16.33 -7.58
C ASN A 35 -6.34 -15.09 -7.95
N HIS A 36 -6.97 -14.09 -8.55
CA HIS A 36 -6.32 -12.83 -8.88
C HIS A 36 -5.80 -12.13 -7.61
N LEU A 37 -6.64 -12.03 -6.58
CA LEU A 37 -6.23 -11.45 -5.30
C LEU A 37 -5.09 -12.24 -4.66
N SER A 38 -5.18 -13.57 -4.68
CA SER A 38 -4.13 -14.43 -4.16
C SER A 38 -2.78 -14.16 -4.85
N ASN A 39 -2.79 -14.00 -6.17
CA ASN A 39 -1.58 -13.71 -6.93
C ASN A 39 -0.99 -12.34 -6.57
N ILE A 40 -1.84 -11.36 -6.31
CA ILE A 40 -1.40 -10.03 -5.86
C ILE A 40 -0.77 -10.13 -4.47
N GLU A 41 -1.43 -10.83 -3.54
CA GLU A 41 -0.93 -10.99 -2.17
C GLU A 41 0.40 -11.74 -2.11
N ARG A 42 0.62 -12.67 -3.04
CA ARG A 42 1.88 -13.42 -3.13
C ARG A 42 2.97 -12.70 -3.91
N GLY A 43 2.66 -11.52 -4.44
CA GLY A 43 3.63 -10.72 -5.18
C GLY A 43 3.88 -11.18 -6.61
N LYS A 44 3.06 -12.08 -7.14
CA LYS A 44 3.18 -12.54 -8.52
C LYS A 44 2.73 -11.49 -9.53
N ASN A 45 1.72 -10.72 -9.18
CA ASN A 45 1.17 -9.65 -10.01
C ASN A 45 1.11 -8.36 -9.20
N LEU A 46 1.44 -7.25 -9.84
CA LEU A 46 1.18 -5.93 -9.29
C LEU A 46 -0.25 -5.53 -9.61
N PRO A 47 -0.97 -4.91 -8.66
CA PRO A 47 -2.28 -4.37 -8.98
C PRO A 47 -2.15 -3.19 -9.94
N THR A 48 -3.15 -3.03 -10.82
CA THR A 48 -3.25 -1.80 -11.60
C THR A 48 -3.55 -0.63 -10.67
N VAL A 49 -3.30 0.60 -11.11
CA VAL A 49 -3.58 1.78 -10.29
C VAL A 49 -5.06 1.86 -9.90
N PRO A 50 -6.03 1.66 -10.81
CA PRO A 50 -7.44 1.64 -10.41
C PRO A 50 -7.77 0.55 -9.39
N LEU A 51 -7.17 -0.63 -9.52
CA LEU A 51 -7.38 -1.72 -8.58
C LEU A 51 -6.77 -1.40 -7.22
N LEU A 52 -5.60 -0.78 -7.19
CA LEU A 52 -4.96 -0.35 -5.95
C LEU A 52 -5.85 0.62 -5.18
N PHE A 53 -6.49 1.57 -5.87
CA PHE A 53 -7.43 2.50 -5.22
C PHE A 53 -8.65 1.77 -4.65
N LYS A 54 -9.18 0.78 -5.36
CA LYS A 54 -10.28 -0.04 -4.84
C LYS A 54 -9.87 -0.81 -3.59
N LEU A 55 -8.65 -1.35 -3.59
CA LEU A 55 -8.11 -2.04 -2.42
C LEU A 55 -7.93 -1.08 -1.25
N CYS A 56 -7.44 0.12 -1.49
CA CYS A 56 -7.28 1.13 -0.45
C CYS A 56 -8.62 1.50 0.17
N ASP A 57 -9.65 1.70 -0.64
CA ASP A 57 -10.99 2.01 -0.15
C ASP A 57 -11.56 0.87 0.69
N ALA A 58 -11.43 -0.36 0.23
CA ALA A 58 -11.96 -1.53 0.92
C ALA A 58 -11.24 -1.79 2.24
N LEU A 59 -9.92 -1.52 2.30
CA LEU A 59 -9.10 -1.81 3.46
C LEU A 59 -8.90 -0.61 4.39
N GLY A 60 -9.37 0.57 4.00
CA GLY A 60 -9.27 1.76 4.83
C GLY A 60 -7.85 2.30 4.96
N GLU A 61 -7.01 2.10 3.94
CA GLU A 61 -5.63 2.58 3.93
C GLU A 61 -5.38 3.47 2.73
N THR A 62 -4.28 4.21 2.77
CA THR A 62 -3.87 5.08 1.68
C THR A 62 -2.91 4.36 0.73
N PRO A 63 -2.82 4.78 -0.55
CA PRO A 63 -1.89 4.13 -1.49
C PRO A 63 -0.43 4.18 -1.04
N ASP A 64 -0.01 5.25 -0.37
CA ASP A 64 1.37 5.38 0.11
C ASP A 64 1.73 4.29 1.11
N TYR A 65 0.79 3.86 1.95
CA TYR A 65 1.01 2.77 2.90
C TYR A 65 1.50 1.51 2.19
N TYR A 66 0.92 1.16 1.04
CA TYR A 66 1.31 -0.04 0.30
C TYR A 66 2.59 0.17 -0.50
N LEU A 67 2.75 1.33 -1.12
CA LEU A 67 3.87 1.61 -2.02
C LEU A 67 5.18 1.84 -1.27
N ILE A 68 5.14 2.46 -0.11
CA ILE A 68 6.33 2.76 0.68
C ILE A 68 6.40 1.99 2.00
N GLY A 69 5.55 0.99 2.15
CA GLY A 69 5.53 0.15 3.35
C GLY A 69 6.88 -0.50 3.67
N LYS A 70 7.72 -0.72 2.67
CA LYS A 70 9.07 -1.22 2.84
C LYS A 70 9.89 -0.34 3.80
N LEU A 71 9.75 0.96 3.67
CA LEU A 71 10.49 1.93 4.48
C LEU A 71 10.01 1.90 5.92
N SER A 72 8.71 1.74 6.12
CA SER A 72 8.13 1.59 7.46
C SER A 72 8.50 0.25 8.10
N ALA A 73 8.51 -0.82 7.31
CA ALA A 73 8.84 -2.16 7.79
C ALA A 73 10.29 -2.30 8.20
N GLY A 74 11.19 -1.45 7.70
CA GLY A 74 12.60 -1.44 8.07
C GLY A 74 12.90 -0.75 9.41
N GLY A 75 11.89 -0.36 10.16
CA GLY A 75 12.04 0.33 11.44
C GLY A 75 12.25 1.83 11.29
N GLU A 76 12.18 2.34 10.08
CA GLU A 76 12.28 3.77 9.81
C GLU A 76 10.90 4.36 9.62
N ASP A 77 10.61 5.44 10.31
CA ASP A 77 9.37 6.14 10.04
C ASP A 77 9.54 7.10 8.83
N LEU A 78 8.43 7.55 8.32
CA LEU A 78 8.40 8.41 7.14
C LEU A 78 9.09 9.75 7.39
N VAL A 79 9.02 10.26 8.61
CA VAL A 79 9.63 11.52 9.01
C VAL A 79 11.16 11.42 8.95
N GLU A 80 11.73 10.34 9.45
CA GLU A 80 13.18 10.11 9.38
C GLU A 80 13.67 10.02 7.95
N LEU A 81 12.92 9.31 7.09
CA LEU A 81 13.26 9.19 5.69
C LEU A 81 13.26 10.52 4.97
N ILE A 82 12.23 11.32 5.20
CA ILE A 82 12.14 12.66 4.64
C ILE A 82 13.32 13.51 5.12
N GLY A 83 13.71 13.35 6.39
CA GLY A 83 14.85 14.06 6.95
C GLY A 83 16.19 13.77 6.29
N ARG A 84 16.31 12.60 5.64
CA ARG A 84 17.54 12.21 4.92
C ARG A 84 17.58 12.68 3.47
N MET A 85 16.48 13.21 2.96
CA MET A 85 16.41 13.67 1.57
C MET A 85 17.05 15.05 1.43
N PRO A 86 17.60 15.40 0.23
CA PRO A 86 17.98 16.77 -0.06
C PRO A 86 16.80 17.72 0.12
N GLY A 87 17.10 18.99 0.50
CA GLY A 87 16.07 19.97 0.85
C GLY A 87 14.88 20.06 -0.12
N PRO A 88 15.10 20.22 -1.45
CA PRO A 88 13.98 20.32 -2.38
C PRO A 88 13.11 19.06 -2.43
N GLN A 89 13.72 17.88 -2.36
CA GLN A 89 13.00 16.61 -2.34
C GLN A 89 12.25 16.43 -1.02
N GLN A 90 12.82 16.92 0.07
CA GLN A 90 12.20 16.87 1.38
C GLN A 90 10.87 17.64 1.40
N ASP A 91 10.86 18.84 0.82
CA ASP A 91 9.65 19.65 0.75
C ASP A 91 8.57 18.99 -0.09
N GLN A 92 8.94 18.39 -1.22
CA GLN A 92 8.00 17.68 -2.08
C GLN A 92 7.42 16.46 -1.38
N ALA A 93 8.25 15.69 -0.69
CA ALA A 93 7.83 14.51 0.03
C ALA A 93 6.87 14.88 1.18
N ARG A 94 7.15 15.95 1.90
CA ARG A 94 6.28 16.45 2.97
C ARG A 94 4.92 16.88 2.45
N LYS A 95 4.88 17.55 1.31
CA LYS A 95 3.63 17.96 0.68
C LYS A 95 2.79 16.76 0.26
N LEU A 96 3.41 15.73 -0.32
CA LEU A 96 2.72 14.51 -0.70
C LEU A 96 2.12 13.80 0.50
N VAL A 97 2.90 13.61 1.55
CA VAL A 97 2.45 12.97 2.78
C VAL A 97 1.30 13.75 3.38
N LYS A 98 1.43 15.07 3.47
CA LYS A 98 0.38 15.93 4.01
C LYS A 98 -0.91 15.81 3.21
N THR A 99 -0.82 15.78 1.88
CA THR A 99 -1.99 15.63 1.00
C THR A 99 -2.72 14.32 1.29
N PHE A 100 -1.99 13.22 1.44
CA PHE A 100 -2.61 11.93 1.74
C PHE A 100 -3.27 11.87 3.12
N PHE A 101 -2.66 12.48 4.11
CA PHE A 101 -3.19 12.45 5.47
C PHE A 101 -4.32 13.45 5.72
N GLU A 102 -4.48 14.45 4.88
CA GLU A 102 -5.54 15.44 5.00
C GLU A 102 -6.81 15.08 4.22
N LEU A 103 -6.80 13.99 3.49
CA LEU A 103 -7.97 13.55 2.73
C LEU A 103 -9.04 12.89 3.66
#